data_e8e9256bf78b517b1226308b1b38bcb8
#
_entry.id   e8e9256bf78b517b1226308b1b38bcb8
#
_cell.length_a   1.000
_cell.length_b   1.000
_cell.length_c   1.000
_cell.angle_alpha   90.00
_cell.angle_beta   90.00
_cell.angle_gamma   90.00
#
_symmetry.space_group_name_H-M   'P 1'
#
loop_
_entity.id
_entity.type
_entity.pdbx_description
1 polymer ?
#
loop_
_entity_poly.entity_id
_entity_poly.type
_entity_poly.pdbx_seq_one_letter_code
_entity_poly.pdbx_strand_id
1 'polypeptide(L)'
;MFKSIEPSDILTLYYTSLYSGDLSTVKELMTAESYMMTLETFGLRLALRDQKFKAQLKEIKEDEDALAEVEYRLSYDLISRKMSPEIDIKSVSWNGEKRQTIEYTEDGKMKKLYFSKEKDGWKINYYAGRKVKK
;
A
#
# COMPACT_ATOMS: atom_id res chain seq x y z
N MET A 1 13.90 -9.84 -4.37
CA MET A 1 13.73 -10.45 -3.04
C MET A 1 12.35 -11.02 -2.80
N PHE A 2 11.31 -10.33 -3.20
CA PHE A 2 9.94 -10.82 -2.97
C PHE A 2 9.33 -11.51 -4.18
N LYS A 3 10.16 -12.03 -5.06
CA LYS A 3 9.70 -12.61 -6.33
C LYS A 3 8.82 -13.85 -6.17
N SER A 4 9.09 -14.65 -5.17
CA SER A 4 8.40 -15.92 -4.98
C SER A 4 7.21 -15.85 -4.04
N ILE A 5 6.91 -14.67 -3.51
CA ILE A 5 5.85 -14.55 -2.52
C ILE A 5 4.49 -14.48 -3.18
N GLU A 6 3.56 -15.25 -2.64
CA GLU A 6 2.18 -15.26 -3.12
C GLU A 6 1.41 -14.06 -2.60
N PRO A 7 0.34 -13.62 -3.28
CA PRO A 7 -0.44 -12.46 -2.84
C PRO A 7 -0.92 -12.53 -1.40
N SER A 8 -1.30 -13.70 -0.91
CA SER A 8 -1.78 -13.80 0.47
C SER A 8 -0.68 -13.45 1.48
N ASP A 9 0.56 -13.83 1.19
CA ASP A 9 1.68 -13.49 2.05
C ASP A 9 2.06 -12.02 1.91
N ILE A 10 1.91 -11.47 0.71
CA ILE A 10 2.15 -10.04 0.48
C ILE A 10 1.18 -9.21 1.30
N LEU A 11 -0.09 -9.63 1.36
CA LEU A 11 -1.09 -8.92 2.14
C LEU A 11 -0.67 -8.80 3.61
N THR A 12 -0.26 -9.92 4.21
CA THR A 12 0.17 -9.93 5.60
C THR A 12 1.41 -9.07 5.79
N LEU A 13 2.40 -9.23 4.91
CA LEU A 13 3.64 -8.48 5.00
C LEU A 13 3.40 -6.98 4.81
N TYR A 14 2.47 -6.61 3.94
CA TYR A 14 2.11 -5.22 3.71
C TYR A 14 1.65 -4.55 5.00
N TYR A 15 0.69 -5.17 5.71
CA TYR A 15 0.17 -4.58 6.93
C TYR A 15 1.23 -4.54 8.04
N THR A 16 2.02 -5.60 8.17
CA THR A 16 3.09 -5.64 9.16
C THR A 16 4.12 -4.53 8.90
N SER A 17 4.52 -4.39 7.65
CA SER A 17 5.53 -3.38 7.28
C SER A 17 4.99 -1.97 7.42
N LEU A 18 3.75 -1.76 6.98
CA LEU A 18 3.12 -0.44 7.03
C LEU A 18 3.10 0.11 8.45
N TYR A 19 2.61 -0.68 9.41
CA TYR A 19 2.46 -0.20 10.77
C TYR A 19 3.73 -0.32 11.61
N SER A 20 4.78 -0.90 11.06
CA SER A 20 6.11 -0.83 11.67
C SER A 20 6.93 0.32 11.09
N GLY A 21 6.35 1.07 10.15
CA GLY A 21 7.01 2.22 9.55
C GLY A 21 8.04 1.85 8.49
N ASP A 22 8.04 0.60 8.03
CA ASP A 22 8.99 0.12 7.03
C ASP A 22 8.45 0.38 5.63
N LEU A 23 8.49 1.65 5.22
CA LEU A 23 7.95 2.04 3.93
C LEU A 23 8.77 1.52 2.75
N SER A 24 10.05 1.22 2.96
CA SER A 24 10.85 0.65 1.88
C SER A 24 10.35 -0.74 1.49
N THR A 25 9.95 -1.55 2.46
CA THR A 25 9.35 -2.84 2.17
C THR A 25 7.97 -2.65 1.52
N VAL A 26 7.15 -1.74 2.05
CA VAL A 26 5.84 -1.45 1.46
C VAL A 26 6.00 -1.09 -0.02
N LYS A 27 6.99 -0.25 -0.32
CA LYS A 27 7.27 0.18 -1.70
C LYS A 27 7.56 -1.01 -2.61
N GLU A 28 8.32 -1.99 -2.12
CA GLU A 28 8.66 -3.16 -2.92
C GLU A 28 7.47 -4.08 -3.17
N LEU A 29 6.49 -4.04 -2.30
CA LEU A 29 5.31 -4.90 -2.42
C LEU A 29 4.22 -4.34 -3.32
N MET A 30 4.39 -3.11 -3.81
CA MET A 30 3.36 -2.40 -4.54
C MET A 30 3.86 -1.91 -5.89
N THR A 31 2.91 -1.68 -6.82
CA THR A 31 3.26 -0.94 -8.03
C THR A 31 3.57 0.49 -7.63
N ALA A 32 4.34 1.19 -8.45
CA ALA A 32 4.75 2.56 -8.13
C ALA A 32 3.55 3.48 -7.91
N GLU A 33 2.55 3.37 -8.77
CA GLU A 33 1.34 4.19 -8.63
C GLU A 33 0.57 3.89 -7.36
N SER A 34 0.48 2.60 -7.01
CA SER A 34 -0.23 2.20 -5.79
C SER A 34 0.51 2.67 -4.56
N TYR A 35 1.83 2.66 -4.59
CA TYR A 35 2.63 3.17 -3.48
C TYR A 35 2.38 4.66 -3.27
N MET A 36 2.35 5.44 -4.35
CA MET A 36 2.06 6.87 -4.23
C MET A 36 0.68 7.11 -3.63
N MET A 37 -0.31 6.32 -4.07
CA MET A 37 -1.65 6.41 -3.50
C MET A 37 -1.65 6.07 -2.00
N THR A 38 -0.85 5.09 -1.60
CA THR A 38 -0.73 4.73 -0.18
C THR A 38 -0.19 5.90 0.63
N LEU A 39 0.86 6.56 0.12
CA LEU A 39 1.41 7.73 0.81
C LEU A 39 0.36 8.83 0.95
N GLU A 40 -0.40 9.07 -0.11
CA GLU A 40 -1.45 10.10 -0.08
C GLU A 40 -2.55 9.74 0.91
N THR A 41 -2.99 8.48 0.89
CA THR A 41 -4.07 8.04 1.75
C THR A 41 -3.69 8.10 3.24
N PHE A 42 -2.56 7.51 3.57
CA PHE A 42 -2.14 7.47 4.97
C PHE A 42 -1.57 8.80 5.45
N GLY A 43 -1.15 9.66 4.51
CA GLY A 43 -0.65 10.99 4.84
C GLY A 43 -1.71 12.02 5.10
N LEU A 44 -2.98 11.74 4.77
CA LEU A 44 -4.06 12.70 4.97
C LEU A 44 -4.18 13.20 6.40
N ARG A 45 -4.01 12.28 7.35
CA ARG A 45 -4.11 12.62 8.76
C ARG A 45 -3.09 13.70 9.16
N LEU A 46 -1.85 13.55 8.72
CA LEU A 46 -0.82 14.54 8.97
C LEU A 46 -1.09 15.84 8.20
N ALA A 47 -1.54 15.71 6.96
CA ALA A 47 -1.82 16.87 6.12
C ALA A 47 -2.90 17.78 6.70
N LEU A 48 -3.85 17.19 7.41
CA LEU A 48 -4.92 17.96 8.04
C LEU A 48 -4.41 18.83 9.20
N ARG A 49 -3.27 18.48 9.77
CA ARG A 49 -2.73 19.19 10.93
C ARG A 49 -1.47 19.98 10.66
N ASP A 50 -0.88 19.80 9.47
CA ASP A 50 0.41 20.40 9.15
C ASP A 50 0.42 20.87 7.72
N GLN A 51 0.38 22.19 7.53
CA GLN A 51 0.32 22.79 6.19
C GLN A 51 1.57 22.50 5.37
N LYS A 52 2.72 22.46 6.00
CA LYS A 52 3.97 22.16 5.30
C LYS A 52 3.95 20.74 4.76
N PHE A 53 3.50 19.80 5.58
CA PHE A 53 3.38 18.41 5.15
C PHE A 53 2.39 18.27 4.01
N LYS A 54 1.27 18.99 4.11
CA LYS A 54 0.25 18.97 3.06
C LYS A 54 0.83 19.43 1.72
N ALA A 55 1.63 20.50 1.75
CA ALA A 55 2.28 20.99 0.54
C ALA A 55 3.24 19.99 -0.04
N GLN A 56 4.04 19.35 0.81
CA GLN A 56 4.99 18.33 0.38
C GLN A 56 4.29 17.12 -0.20
N LEU A 57 3.18 16.71 0.40
CA LEU A 57 2.41 15.56 -0.07
C LEU A 57 1.90 15.75 -1.49
N LYS A 58 1.60 16.98 -1.87
CA LYS A 58 1.15 17.28 -3.22
C LYS A 58 2.26 17.18 -4.26
N GLU A 59 3.51 17.19 -3.83
CA GLU A 59 4.68 17.23 -4.72
C GLU A 59 5.47 15.93 -4.79
N ILE A 60 4.99 14.87 -4.17
CA ILE A 60 5.79 13.63 -4.08
C ILE A 60 6.09 12.99 -5.43
N LYS A 61 5.30 13.28 -6.47
CA LYS A 61 5.52 12.71 -7.80
C LYS A 61 6.55 13.49 -8.60
N GLU A 62 6.77 14.75 -8.28
CA GLU A 62 7.69 15.60 -9.04
C GLU A 62 8.95 16.00 -8.30
N ASP A 63 8.96 15.86 -6.98
CA ASP A 63 10.05 16.37 -6.15
C ASP A 63 10.57 15.26 -5.22
N GLU A 64 11.79 14.80 -5.48
CA GLU A 64 12.38 13.71 -4.70
C GLU A 64 12.61 14.10 -3.25
N ASP A 65 12.91 15.38 -2.99
CA ASP A 65 13.10 15.82 -1.61
C ASP A 65 11.77 15.83 -0.85
N ALA A 66 10.70 16.23 -1.52
CA ALA A 66 9.36 16.18 -0.91
C ALA A 66 8.97 14.74 -0.62
N LEU A 67 9.25 13.83 -1.55
CA LEU A 67 8.97 12.42 -1.35
C LEU A 67 9.71 11.86 -0.13
N ALA A 68 11.00 12.15 -0.04
CA ALA A 68 11.81 11.65 1.07
C ALA A 68 11.30 12.18 2.42
N GLU A 69 10.93 13.45 2.45
CA GLU A 69 10.42 14.05 3.68
C GLU A 69 9.07 13.47 4.09
N VAL A 70 8.18 13.26 3.11
CA VAL A 70 6.88 12.64 3.36
C VAL A 70 7.07 11.22 3.90
N GLU A 71 7.95 10.45 3.27
CA GLU A 71 8.21 9.08 3.73
C GLU A 71 8.73 9.06 5.16
N TYR A 72 9.65 9.95 5.46
CA TYR A 72 10.24 10.03 6.79
C TYR A 72 9.19 10.35 7.85
N ARG A 73 8.40 11.38 7.62
CA ARG A 73 7.40 11.82 8.58
C ARG A 73 6.23 10.84 8.70
N LEU A 74 5.83 10.26 7.58
CA LEU A 74 4.74 9.28 7.60
C LEU A 74 5.15 8.01 8.32
N SER A 75 6.41 7.59 8.14
CA SER A 75 6.95 6.44 8.85
C SER A 75 6.82 6.61 10.37
N TYR A 76 7.21 7.78 10.86
CA TYR A 76 7.07 8.11 12.27
C TYR A 76 5.63 8.08 12.74
N ASP A 77 4.74 8.68 11.94
CA ASP A 77 3.33 8.73 12.30
C ASP A 77 2.72 7.33 12.35
N LEU A 78 3.07 6.47 11.40
CA LEU A 78 2.55 5.11 11.36
C LEU A 78 2.98 4.32 12.59
N ILE A 79 4.25 4.44 12.96
CA ILE A 79 4.76 3.78 14.16
C ILE A 79 4.00 4.26 15.39
N SER A 80 3.75 5.57 15.45
CA SER A 80 3.10 6.17 16.62
C SER A 80 1.65 5.73 16.80
N ARG A 81 1.03 5.24 15.72
CA ARG A 81 -0.36 4.76 15.81
C ARG A 81 -0.47 3.48 16.62
N LYS A 82 0.61 2.72 16.71
CA LYS A 82 0.67 1.45 17.46
C LYS A 82 -0.44 0.50 17.07
N MET A 83 -0.72 0.44 15.77
CA MET A 83 -1.79 -0.41 15.26
C MET A 83 -1.24 -1.76 14.81
N SER A 84 -2.03 -2.80 15.09
CA SER A 84 -1.70 -4.15 14.66
C SER A 84 -3.01 -4.80 14.24
N PRO A 85 -3.54 -4.43 13.07
CA PRO A 85 -4.86 -4.93 12.68
C PRO A 85 -4.86 -6.44 12.46
N GLU A 86 -5.97 -7.05 12.80
CA GLU A 86 -6.17 -8.49 12.58
C GLU A 86 -6.67 -8.70 11.16
N ILE A 87 -5.89 -9.45 10.39
CA ILE A 87 -6.19 -9.70 8.97
C ILE A 87 -6.63 -11.15 8.81
N ASP A 88 -7.81 -11.33 8.22
CA ASP A 88 -8.37 -12.65 8.01
C ASP A 88 -8.82 -12.79 6.57
N ILE A 89 -8.14 -13.64 5.80
CA ILE A 89 -8.44 -13.83 4.38
C ILE A 89 -9.69 -14.67 4.23
N LYS A 90 -10.65 -14.16 3.45
CA LYS A 90 -11.92 -14.83 3.23
C LYS A 90 -11.99 -15.55 1.88
N SER A 91 -11.46 -14.94 0.82
CA SER A 91 -11.48 -15.60 -0.49
C SER A 91 -10.38 -15.05 -1.38
N VAL A 92 -9.97 -15.89 -2.33
CA VAL A 92 -8.97 -15.53 -3.33
C VAL A 92 -9.58 -15.84 -4.69
N SER A 93 -9.59 -14.86 -5.58
CA SER A 93 -10.13 -15.02 -6.92
C SER A 93 -9.07 -14.68 -7.95
N TRP A 94 -9.08 -15.40 -9.06
CA TRP A 94 -8.17 -15.13 -10.16
C TRP A 94 -8.90 -14.42 -11.28
N ASN A 95 -8.28 -13.39 -11.83
CA ASN A 95 -8.77 -12.68 -13.02
C ASN A 95 -7.74 -12.87 -14.13
N GLY A 96 -7.65 -14.11 -14.62
CA GLY A 96 -6.59 -14.50 -15.54
C GLY A 96 -5.36 -14.94 -14.76
N GLU A 97 -4.27 -15.21 -15.47
CA GLU A 97 -3.06 -15.76 -14.85
C GLU A 97 -2.24 -14.73 -14.09
N LYS A 98 -2.43 -13.45 -14.42
CA LYS A 98 -1.57 -12.39 -13.90
C LYS A 98 -2.27 -11.41 -12.97
N ARG A 99 -3.48 -11.72 -12.56
CA ARG A 99 -4.23 -10.87 -11.63
C ARG A 99 -4.96 -11.70 -10.62
N GLN A 100 -4.98 -11.18 -9.41
CA GLN A 100 -5.64 -11.85 -8.31
C GLN A 100 -6.32 -10.83 -7.43
N THR A 101 -7.47 -11.19 -6.87
CA THR A 101 -8.20 -10.35 -5.92
C THR A 101 -8.33 -11.13 -4.63
N ILE A 102 -7.99 -10.51 -3.52
CA ILE A 102 -8.18 -11.12 -2.20
C ILE A 102 -9.24 -10.32 -1.45
N GLU A 103 -10.26 -11.03 -0.96
CA GLU A 103 -11.23 -10.47 -0.05
C GLU A 103 -10.84 -10.88 1.35
N TYR A 104 -10.78 -9.93 2.26
CA TYR A 104 -10.33 -10.18 3.61
C TYR A 104 -11.02 -9.23 4.57
N THR A 105 -10.89 -9.51 5.87
CA THR A 105 -11.34 -8.56 6.87
C THR A 105 -10.15 -7.96 7.58
N GLU A 106 -10.27 -6.68 7.88
CA GLU A 106 -9.32 -5.97 8.71
C GLU A 106 -10.09 -5.55 9.95
N ASP A 107 -9.80 -6.18 11.07
CA ASP A 107 -10.52 -5.97 12.32
C ASP A 107 -12.04 -6.14 12.12
N GLY A 108 -12.41 -7.16 11.36
CA GLY A 108 -13.80 -7.48 11.10
C GLY A 108 -14.46 -6.74 9.94
N LYS A 109 -13.80 -5.75 9.37
CA LYS A 109 -14.37 -4.99 8.26
C LYS A 109 -13.93 -5.58 6.93
N MET A 110 -14.88 -5.82 6.04
CA MET A 110 -14.58 -6.40 4.72
C MET A 110 -13.82 -5.43 3.85
N LYS A 111 -12.78 -5.95 3.23
CA LYS A 111 -11.95 -5.20 2.30
C LYS A 111 -11.53 -6.07 1.14
N LYS A 112 -11.11 -5.43 0.06
CA LYS A 112 -10.58 -6.10 -1.12
C LYS A 112 -9.22 -5.50 -1.45
N LEU A 113 -8.31 -6.36 -1.90
CA LEU A 113 -7.03 -5.90 -2.39
C LEU A 113 -6.74 -6.60 -3.72
N TYR A 114 -6.25 -5.82 -4.66
CA TYR A 114 -5.97 -6.32 -6.01
C TYR A 114 -4.49 -6.47 -6.23
N PHE A 115 -4.11 -7.54 -6.93
CA PHE A 115 -2.71 -7.86 -7.19
C PHE A 115 -2.50 -8.10 -8.67
N SER A 116 -1.33 -7.69 -9.16
CA SER A 116 -0.93 -8.00 -10.53
C SER A 116 0.45 -8.64 -10.51
N LYS A 117 0.68 -9.56 -11.45
CA LYS A 117 1.98 -10.21 -11.57
C LYS A 117 2.86 -9.39 -12.50
N GLU A 118 3.89 -8.80 -11.94
CA GLU A 118 4.84 -7.96 -12.66
C GLU A 118 6.10 -8.76 -12.97
N LYS A 119 7.06 -8.14 -13.65
CA LYS A 119 8.32 -8.79 -14.00
C LYS A 119 9.04 -9.39 -12.80
N ASP A 120 9.02 -8.66 -11.70
CA ASP A 120 9.76 -9.04 -10.49
C ASP A 120 8.87 -9.66 -9.42
N GLY A 121 7.69 -10.14 -9.81
CA GLY A 121 6.80 -10.86 -8.91
C GLY A 121 5.46 -10.18 -8.72
N TRP A 122 4.69 -10.71 -7.80
CA TRP A 122 3.37 -10.16 -7.49
C TRP A 122 3.49 -8.83 -6.77
N LYS A 123 2.63 -7.89 -7.12
CA LYS A 123 2.57 -6.58 -6.48
C LYS A 123 1.14 -6.21 -6.16
N ILE A 124 0.94 -5.49 -5.06
CA ILE A 124 -0.34 -4.86 -4.80
C ILE A 124 -0.55 -3.81 -5.88
N ASN A 125 -1.71 -3.84 -6.49
CA ASN A 125 -2.04 -2.91 -7.56
C ASN A 125 -3.49 -2.45 -7.43
N TYR A 126 -3.69 -1.29 -6.82
CA TYR A 126 -5.03 -0.75 -6.59
C TYR A 126 -5.83 -0.58 -7.88
N TYR A 127 -5.14 -0.42 -8.99
CA TYR A 127 -5.79 -0.15 -10.27
C TYR A 127 -6.15 -1.41 -11.05
N ALA A 128 -5.67 -2.57 -10.60
CA ALA A 128 -5.92 -3.83 -11.32
C ALA A 128 -7.38 -4.25 -11.25
N GLY A 129 -8.13 -3.78 -10.24
CA GLY A 129 -9.53 -4.11 -10.09
C GLY A 129 -10.46 -3.21 -10.88
N ARG A 130 -9.95 -2.16 -11.50
CA ARG A 130 -10.79 -1.25 -12.27
C ARG A 130 -11.17 -1.87 -13.60
N LYS A 131 -12.43 -1.70 -13.97
CA LYS A 131 -12.88 -2.14 -15.28
C LYS A 131 -12.29 -1.22 -16.34
N VAL A 132 -11.76 -1.84 -17.38
CA VAL A 132 -11.23 -1.08 -18.50
C VAL A 132 -12.39 -0.61 -19.36
N LYS A 133 -12.43 0.69 -19.63
CA LYS A 133 -13.41 1.25 -20.53
C LYS A 133 -12.97 0.98 -21.95
N LYS A 134 -13.80 0.35 -22.70
CA LYS A 134 -13.49 0.04 -24.10
C LYS A 134 -14.00 1.13 -25.02
#